data_67360e3bd7e642a244669a67b1172e41
#
_entry.id   67360e3bd7e642a244669a67b1172e41
#
_cell.length_a   1.000
_cell.length_b   1.000
_cell.length_c   1.000
_cell.angle_alpha   90.00
_cell.angle_beta   90.00
_cell.angle_gamma   90.00
#
_symmetry.space_group_name_H-M   'P 1'
#
loop_
_entity.id
_entity.type
_entity.pdbx_description
1 polymer ?
#
loop_
_entity_poly.entity_id
_entity_poly.type
_entity_poly.pdbx_seq_one_letter_code
_entity_poly.pdbx_strand_id
1 'polypeptide(L)'
;MSSMDHIYGDYCKRHEDALCRIQELNARPSAQAFFTKCKESMQGRTMCWDLPSLLIKPVQRILKYPLLLREIVQLTPENHPDYDQLVLAASEIQHVADHINEIKRRKELIEQLIGEKKRVDRNGLNKRFTRRVHRKKQASTTHDAMFDDLYKQFESKQERARQFERAIQDWGYQVKQHVQALSELVQSLESVYGDSDGIGLRSMRAFKKLVSQMEANSMDNLLQGAVYNRIELYLKLFKNPTQIIQKRNRKLMDYDRARHLVAKGEVPDKALQKSAEVYVSLNAQLLEELPVFLNLTNDYFNIIIDEFTVVQATYWRKTKVEWKTLTIELPFGKEHTWKSIQTDYNANIKRLQSRMDEIKSKPRDPHDSGYFQEFSKASSFTSSFTDNDSFNGPLHQK
;
A
#
# COMPACT_ATOMS: atom_id res chain seq x y z
N MET A 1 33.21 -6.68 16.17
CA MET A 1 32.85 -5.28 15.83
C MET A 1 31.55 -5.10 15.05
N SER A 2 31.10 -6.05 14.19
CA SER A 2 29.88 -5.91 13.37
C SER A 2 28.59 -5.62 14.18
N SER A 3 28.47 -6.18 15.40
CA SER A 3 27.34 -5.92 16.29
C SER A 3 27.30 -4.47 16.82
N MET A 4 28.45 -3.87 17.12
CA MET A 4 28.53 -2.46 17.55
C MET A 4 28.15 -1.52 16.40
N ASP A 5 28.65 -1.78 15.20
CA ASP A 5 28.37 -0.99 14.00
C ASP A 5 26.86 -0.94 13.73
N HIS A 6 26.19 -2.09 13.77
CA HIS A 6 24.73 -2.17 13.56
C HIS A 6 23.94 -1.44 14.64
N ILE A 7 24.23 -1.70 15.93
CA ILE A 7 23.48 -1.11 17.06
C ILE A 7 23.64 0.41 17.12
N TYR A 8 24.89 0.89 17.03
CA TYR A 8 25.15 2.34 17.09
C TYR A 8 24.75 3.04 15.80
N GLY A 9 24.88 2.40 14.64
CA GLY A 9 24.42 2.91 13.36
C GLY A 9 22.91 3.15 13.37
N ASP A 10 22.12 2.17 13.80
CA ASP A 10 20.65 2.29 13.93
C ASP A 10 20.25 3.36 14.95
N TYR A 11 20.95 3.44 16.07
CA TYR A 11 20.72 4.47 17.07
C TYR A 11 20.94 5.87 16.50
N CYS A 12 22.09 6.07 15.83
CA CYS A 12 22.44 7.36 15.25
C CYS A 12 21.50 7.79 14.11
N LYS A 13 21.02 6.83 13.31
CA LYS A 13 19.99 7.09 12.27
C LYS A 13 18.70 7.68 12.87
N ARG A 14 18.27 7.18 14.03
CA ARG A 14 16.98 7.54 14.66
C ARG A 14 17.09 8.71 15.65
N HIS A 15 18.30 9.09 16.05
CA HIS A 15 18.51 10.09 17.11
C HIS A 15 17.85 11.44 16.79
N GLU A 16 17.99 11.96 15.56
CA GLU A 16 17.40 13.24 15.14
C GLU A 16 15.89 13.19 15.09
N ASP A 17 15.32 12.08 14.56
CA ASP A 17 13.86 11.87 14.54
C ASP A 17 13.30 11.80 15.97
N ALA A 18 14.04 11.19 16.88
CA ALA A 18 13.68 11.16 18.31
C ALA A 18 13.68 12.57 18.93
N LEU A 19 14.64 13.42 18.59
CA LEU A 19 14.67 14.82 19.05
C LEU A 19 13.49 15.63 18.50
N CYS A 20 13.18 15.50 17.22
CA CYS A 20 11.99 16.12 16.62
C CYS A 20 10.71 15.65 17.32
N ARG A 21 10.60 14.35 17.62
CA ARG A 21 9.45 13.80 18.33
C ARG A 21 9.32 14.31 19.76
N ILE A 22 10.42 14.49 20.46
CA ILE A 22 10.43 15.11 21.79
C ILE A 22 9.94 16.55 21.74
N GLN A 23 10.35 17.33 20.74
CA GLN A 23 9.84 18.69 20.55
C GLN A 23 8.33 18.73 20.33
N GLU A 24 7.81 17.85 19.49
CA GLU A 24 6.36 17.70 19.28
C GLU A 24 5.61 17.31 20.56
N LEU A 25 6.18 16.39 21.34
CA LEU A 25 5.59 15.95 22.60
C LEU A 25 5.63 17.06 23.67
N ASN A 26 6.70 17.85 23.72
CA ASN A 26 6.82 18.99 24.64
C ASN A 26 5.77 20.08 24.38
N ALA A 27 5.20 20.14 23.18
CA ALA A 27 4.07 21.02 22.87
C ALA A 27 2.75 20.56 23.51
N ARG A 28 2.69 19.34 24.07
CA ARG A 28 1.50 18.78 24.74
C ARG A 28 1.60 18.92 26.25
N PRO A 29 0.66 19.60 26.95
CA PRO A 29 0.75 19.86 28.38
C PRO A 29 0.92 18.60 29.25
N SER A 30 0.22 17.50 28.89
CA SER A 30 0.31 16.23 29.61
C SER A 30 1.69 15.56 29.51
N ALA A 31 2.33 15.62 28.32
CA ALA A 31 3.66 15.08 28.10
C ALA A 31 4.73 15.96 28.80
N GLN A 32 4.56 17.27 28.76
CA GLN A 32 5.44 18.21 29.45
C GLN A 32 5.43 17.97 30.96
N ALA A 33 4.25 17.81 31.57
CA ALA A 33 4.14 17.50 32.99
C ALA A 33 4.82 16.16 33.34
N PHE A 34 4.70 15.14 32.50
CA PHE A 34 5.39 13.85 32.66
C PHE A 34 6.91 14.01 32.59
N PHE A 35 7.44 14.72 31.58
CA PHE A 35 8.89 14.95 31.46
C PHE A 35 9.45 15.76 32.64
N THR A 36 8.71 16.74 33.16
CA THR A 36 9.09 17.51 34.35
C THR A 36 9.21 16.59 35.56
N LYS A 37 8.21 15.73 35.79
CA LYS A 37 8.23 14.75 36.87
C LYS A 37 9.40 13.75 36.74
N CYS A 38 9.70 13.28 35.53
CA CYS A 38 10.86 12.43 35.27
C CYS A 38 12.18 13.15 35.58
N LYS A 39 12.29 14.43 35.18
CA LYS A 39 13.47 15.27 35.47
C LYS A 39 13.69 15.42 36.99
N GLU A 40 12.64 15.71 37.73
CA GLU A 40 12.68 15.84 39.20
C GLU A 40 13.13 14.52 39.84
N SER A 41 12.62 13.37 39.38
CA SER A 41 12.99 12.06 39.95
C SER A 41 14.44 11.66 39.63
N MET A 42 15.08 12.26 38.66
CA MET A 42 16.46 12.01 38.22
C MET A 42 17.47 13.02 38.84
N GLN A 43 17.02 14.01 39.59
CA GLN A 43 17.90 14.96 40.27
C GLN A 43 18.87 14.23 41.19
N GLY A 44 20.14 14.55 41.03
CA GLY A 44 21.23 13.93 41.80
C GLY A 44 21.71 12.55 41.29
N ARG A 45 21.01 11.94 40.33
CA ARG A 45 21.42 10.65 39.70
C ARG A 45 22.16 10.84 38.38
N THR A 46 21.98 11.95 37.70
CA THR A 46 22.63 12.26 36.44
C THR A 46 22.95 13.74 36.33
N MET A 47 24.04 14.05 35.64
CA MET A 47 24.40 15.42 35.25
C MET A 47 23.71 15.90 33.98
N CYS A 48 22.80 15.11 33.40
CA CYS A 48 22.04 15.48 32.23
C CYS A 48 20.84 16.35 32.61
N TRP A 49 20.74 17.54 31.99
CA TRP A 49 19.73 18.55 32.32
C TRP A 49 18.34 18.22 31.74
N ASP A 50 18.30 17.50 30.63
CA ASP A 50 17.08 17.16 29.90
C ASP A 50 17.23 15.84 29.13
N LEU A 51 16.13 15.35 28.57
CA LEU A 51 16.08 14.12 27.77
C LEU A 51 16.96 14.20 26.50
N PRO A 52 17.01 15.29 25.73
CA PRO A 52 17.96 15.45 24.61
C PRO A 52 19.42 15.25 25.03
N SER A 53 19.83 15.84 26.17
CA SER A 53 21.20 15.68 26.70
C SER A 53 21.53 14.27 27.13
N LEU A 54 20.52 13.46 27.47
CA LEU A 54 20.69 12.04 27.74
C LEU A 54 20.82 11.23 26.46
N LEU A 55 19.96 11.50 25.46
CA LEU A 55 19.94 10.78 24.20
C LEU A 55 21.20 10.97 23.35
N ILE A 56 21.92 12.08 23.47
CA ILE A 56 23.18 12.29 22.74
C ILE A 56 24.35 11.44 23.30
N LYS A 57 24.25 10.94 24.53
CA LYS A 57 25.36 10.21 25.19
C LYS A 57 25.86 8.98 24.44
N PRO A 58 25.01 8.09 23.88
CA PRO A 58 25.50 6.97 23.08
C PRO A 58 26.28 7.43 21.84
N VAL A 59 25.81 8.48 21.15
CA VAL A 59 26.51 9.06 19.99
C VAL A 59 27.88 9.58 20.39
N GLN A 60 27.95 10.34 21.49
CA GLN A 60 29.23 10.85 22.02
C GLN A 60 30.17 9.72 22.45
N ARG A 61 29.61 8.67 23.02
CA ARG A 61 30.39 7.49 23.48
C ARG A 61 31.09 6.80 22.32
N ILE A 62 30.37 6.45 21.26
CA ILE A 62 30.95 5.73 20.11
C ILE A 62 32.05 6.55 19.43
N LEU A 63 31.89 7.86 19.33
CA LEU A 63 32.88 8.76 18.72
C LEU A 63 34.11 9.00 19.60
N LYS A 64 34.04 8.73 20.90
CA LYS A 64 35.20 8.84 21.83
C LYS A 64 36.10 7.60 21.83
N TYR A 65 35.58 6.43 21.52
CA TYR A 65 36.38 5.20 21.52
C TYR A 65 37.60 5.24 20.60
N PRO A 66 37.51 5.72 19.34
CA PRO A 66 38.69 5.82 18.48
C PRO A 66 39.78 6.71 19.09
N LEU A 67 39.38 7.82 19.74
CA LEU A 67 40.33 8.74 20.35
C LEU A 67 41.05 8.10 21.54
N LEU A 68 40.27 7.41 22.42
CA LEU A 68 40.83 6.74 23.60
C LEU A 68 41.76 5.58 23.20
N LEU A 69 41.35 4.72 22.25
CA LEU A 69 42.16 3.60 21.82
C LEU A 69 43.44 4.07 21.11
N ARG A 70 43.39 5.14 20.34
CA ARG A 70 44.56 5.74 19.72
C ARG A 70 45.55 6.24 20.76
N GLU A 71 45.09 6.90 21.80
CA GLU A 71 45.90 7.35 22.92
C GLU A 71 46.56 6.16 23.66
N ILE A 72 45.79 5.09 23.89
CA ILE A 72 46.31 3.87 24.52
C ILE A 72 47.40 3.23 23.66
N VAL A 73 47.20 3.12 22.34
CA VAL A 73 48.20 2.59 21.40
C VAL A 73 49.49 3.42 21.44
N GLN A 74 49.36 4.76 21.45
CA GLN A 74 50.54 5.67 21.48
C GLN A 74 51.35 5.55 22.77
N LEU A 75 50.66 5.26 23.88
CA LEU A 75 51.32 5.11 25.19
C LEU A 75 51.79 3.68 25.52
N THR A 76 51.46 2.70 24.63
CA THR A 76 51.81 1.30 24.80
C THR A 76 53.12 1.00 24.05
N PRO A 77 54.15 0.45 24.69
CA PRO A 77 55.37 0.07 23.98
C PRO A 77 55.12 -1.01 22.95
N GLU A 78 55.81 -0.96 21.77
CA GLU A 78 55.64 -1.90 20.68
C GLU A 78 55.92 -3.36 21.04
N ASN A 79 56.76 -3.61 22.05
CA ASN A 79 57.03 -4.94 22.57
C ASN A 79 56.01 -5.47 23.59
N HIS A 80 54.93 -4.74 23.83
CA HIS A 80 53.86 -5.20 24.72
C HIS A 80 53.04 -6.33 24.07
N PRO A 81 52.71 -7.41 24.79
CA PRO A 81 52.03 -8.57 24.23
C PRO A 81 50.71 -8.25 23.53
N ASP A 82 49.99 -7.22 24.00
CA ASP A 82 48.70 -6.82 23.45
C ASP A 82 48.75 -5.71 22.42
N TYR A 83 49.98 -5.23 22.06
CA TYR A 83 50.16 -4.08 21.17
C TYR A 83 49.44 -4.26 19.81
N ASP A 84 49.68 -5.40 19.14
CA ASP A 84 49.07 -5.70 17.85
C ASP A 84 47.54 -5.77 17.90
N GLN A 85 46.99 -6.32 19.00
CA GLN A 85 45.58 -6.40 19.22
C GLN A 85 44.97 -5.02 19.53
N LEU A 86 45.65 -4.15 20.23
CA LEU A 86 45.25 -2.76 20.48
C LEU A 86 45.19 -1.96 19.17
N VAL A 87 46.23 -2.12 18.29
CA VAL A 87 46.27 -1.49 16.98
C VAL A 87 45.08 -1.94 16.11
N LEU A 88 44.84 -3.26 16.09
CA LEU A 88 43.70 -3.82 15.37
C LEU A 88 42.36 -3.27 15.91
N ALA A 89 42.16 -3.27 17.22
CA ALA A 89 40.94 -2.76 17.86
C ALA A 89 40.73 -1.26 17.60
N ALA A 90 41.81 -0.46 17.62
CA ALA A 90 41.76 0.96 17.28
C ALA A 90 41.37 1.19 15.81
N SER A 91 41.86 0.38 14.90
CA SER A 91 41.50 0.43 13.48
C SER A 91 40.04 0.05 13.26
N GLU A 92 39.57 -1.04 13.86
CA GLU A 92 38.20 -1.51 13.71
C GLU A 92 37.18 -0.51 14.27
N ILE A 93 37.43 0.08 15.43
CA ILE A 93 36.52 1.07 16.03
C ILE A 93 36.52 2.39 15.23
N GLN A 94 37.64 2.76 14.61
CA GLN A 94 37.71 3.88 13.70
C GLN A 94 36.82 3.64 12.48
N HIS A 95 36.84 2.44 11.88
CA HIS A 95 35.92 2.07 10.80
C HIS A 95 34.45 2.19 11.21
N VAL A 96 34.08 1.77 12.42
CA VAL A 96 32.71 1.93 12.95
C VAL A 96 32.32 3.42 13.04
N ALA A 97 33.21 4.25 13.58
CA ALA A 97 32.97 5.68 13.72
C ALA A 97 32.83 6.38 12.35
N ASP A 98 33.68 6.02 11.37
CA ASP A 98 33.63 6.54 10.00
C ASP A 98 32.33 6.11 9.29
N HIS A 99 31.89 4.88 9.48
CA HIS A 99 30.62 4.38 8.95
C HIS A 99 29.42 5.15 9.52
N ILE A 100 29.40 5.38 10.85
CA ILE A 100 28.37 6.18 11.51
C ILE A 100 28.32 7.62 10.99
N ASN A 101 29.49 8.25 10.81
CA ASN A 101 29.59 9.57 10.22
C ASN A 101 29.06 9.63 8.78
N GLU A 102 29.35 8.60 7.98
CA GLU A 102 28.84 8.50 6.61
C GLU A 102 27.32 8.30 6.59
N ILE A 103 26.74 7.46 7.49
CA ILE A 103 25.30 7.31 7.65
C ILE A 103 24.65 8.68 7.96
N LYS A 104 25.21 9.44 8.88
CA LYS A 104 24.71 10.78 9.23
C LYS A 104 24.79 11.74 8.06
N ARG A 105 25.93 11.77 7.36
CA ARG A 105 26.12 12.59 6.15
C ARG A 105 25.12 12.27 5.05
N ARG A 106 24.82 10.97 4.84
CA ARG A 106 23.82 10.53 3.85
C ARG A 106 22.42 11.01 4.23
N LYS A 107 22.03 10.90 5.51
CA LYS A 107 20.74 11.37 6.01
C LYS A 107 20.58 12.88 5.80
N GLU A 108 21.57 13.68 6.22
CA GLU A 108 21.55 15.16 6.02
C GLU A 108 21.44 15.54 4.54
N LEU A 109 22.15 14.82 3.65
CA LEU A 109 22.02 15.01 2.21
C LEU A 109 20.59 14.81 1.72
N ILE A 110 19.94 13.73 2.17
CA ILE A 110 18.56 13.41 1.78
C ILE A 110 17.56 14.43 2.31
N GLU A 111 17.71 14.85 3.54
CA GLU A 111 16.84 15.88 4.16
C GLU A 111 16.96 17.22 3.44
N GLN A 112 18.18 17.65 3.09
CA GLN A 112 18.39 18.83 2.25
C GLN A 112 17.69 18.66 0.89
N LEU A 113 17.80 17.49 0.28
CA LEU A 113 17.24 17.20 -1.01
C LEU A 113 15.70 17.13 -1.03
N ILE A 114 15.09 16.67 0.06
CA ILE A 114 13.63 16.65 0.24
C ILE A 114 13.15 18.07 0.63
N GLY A 115 13.92 18.79 1.44
CA GLY A 115 13.61 20.16 1.91
C GLY A 115 13.64 21.23 0.82
N GLU A 116 14.54 21.13 -0.16
CA GLU A 116 14.63 22.06 -1.29
C GLU A 116 13.34 22.12 -2.12
N LYS A 117 12.60 21.01 -2.26
CA LYS A 117 11.31 20.98 -2.99
C LYS A 117 10.20 21.76 -2.28
N LYS A 118 10.20 21.86 -0.95
CA LYS A 118 9.21 22.66 -0.22
C LYS A 118 9.39 24.17 -0.46
N ARG A 119 10.60 24.60 -0.87
CA ARG A 119 10.88 26.01 -1.20
C ARG A 119 10.62 26.35 -2.67
N VAL A 120 10.82 25.42 -3.60
CA VAL A 120 10.68 25.66 -5.06
C VAL A 120 9.22 25.65 -5.53
N ASP A 121 8.32 24.91 -4.86
CA ASP A 121 6.89 24.91 -5.21
C ASP A 121 6.16 26.23 -4.90
N ARG A 122 6.81 27.17 -4.18
CA ARG A 122 6.28 28.53 -3.97
C ARG A 122 6.52 29.51 -5.13
N ASN A 123 7.44 29.19 -6.05
CA ASN A 123 7.72 30.03 -7.22
C ASN A 123 7.48 29.24 -8.51
N GLY A 124 6.23 29.20 -8.95
CA GLY A 124 5.74 28.47 -10.12
C GLY A 124 6.16 29.00 -11.49
N LEU A 125 7.41 29.46 -11.71
CA LEU A 125 7.80 30.15 -12.94
C LEU A 125 8.92 29.49 -13.78
N ASN A 126 9.47 28.33 -13.42
CA ASN A 126 10.58 27.74 -14.18
C ASN A 126 10.28 26.39 -14.87
N LYS A 127 9.02 26.10 -15.21
CA LYS A 127 8.64 24.83 -15.85
C LYS A 127 8.82 24.77 -17.37
N ARG A 128 9.34 25.82 -18.05
CA ARG A 128 9.39 25.87 -19.52
C ARG A 128 10.76 25.71 -20.18
N PHE A 129 11.88 25.67 -19.45
CA PHE A 129 13.22 25.68 -20.07
C PHE A 129 13.95 24.31 -20.15
N THR A 130 13.47 23.25 -19.51
CA THR A 130 14.22 21.98 -19.45
C THR A 130 13.83 20.93 -20.50
N ARG A 131 12.96 21.27 -21.46
CA ARG A 131 12.48 20.29 -22.47
C ARG A 131 13.27 20.22 -23.78
N ARG A 132 14.35 21.02 -23.97
CA ARG A 132 14.99 21.18 -25.29
C ARG A 132 16.44 20.78 -25.45
N VAL A 133 17.07 20.23 -24.43
CA VAL A 133 18.47 19.77 -24.56
C VAL A 133 18.51 18.32 -24.10
N HIS A 134 18.34 17.35 -25.00
CA HIS A 134 18.92 16.03 -24.84
C HIS A 134 18.48 15.06 -25.93
N ARG A 135 19.06 15.23 -27.10
CA ARG A 135 19.31 14.12 -28.00
C ARG A 135 20.74 14.31 -28.56
N LYS A 136 21.74 14.02 -27.73
CA LYS A 136 23.10 13.75 -28.20
C LYS A 136 23.54 12.41 -27.66
N LYS A 137 24.04 11.57 -28.57
CA LYS A 137 24.48 10.19 -28.44
C LYS A 137 25.16 9.88 -27.10
N GLN A 138 24.69 8.83 -26.48
CA GLN A 138 25.15 8.21 -25.26
C GLN A 138 26.55 7.66 -25.35
N ALA A 139 27.42 8.15 -24.46
CA ALA A 139 28.45 7.31 -23.86
C ALA A 139 27.73 6.25 -23.01
N SER A 140 28.27 5.04 -22.91
CA SER A 140 27.69 3.89 -22.21
C SER A 140 27.21 4.32 -20.81
N THR A 141 25.92 4.30 -20.61
CA THR A 141 25.30 4.55 -19.29
C THR A 141 25.72 3.45 -18.34
N THR A 142 26.16 3.81 -17.13
CA THR A 142 26.46 2.83 -16.09
C THR A 142 25.19 2.02 -15.80
N HIS A 143 25.28 0.71 -15.98
CA HIS A 143 24.20 -0.23 -15.68
C HIS A 143 24.44 -0.85 -14.30
N ASP A 144 23.48 -0.66 -13.39
CA ASP A 144 23.50 -1.24 -12.05
C ASP A 144 22.36 -2.29 -11.97
N ALA A 145 22.70 -3.54 -12.33
CA ALA A 145 21.75 -4.63 -12.39
C ALA A 145 21.03 -4.87 -11.06
N MET A 146 21.73 -4.66 -9.94
CA MET A 146 21.16 -4.84 -8.60
C MET A 146 20.10 -3.77 -8.28
N PHE A 147 20.40 -2.52 -8.59
CA PHE A 147 19.45 -1.42 -8.44
C PHE A 147 18.28 -1.58 -9.40
N ASP A 148 18.52 -1.95 -10.65
CA ASP A 148 17.48 -2.10 -11.67
C ASP A 148 16.46 -3.19 -11.30
N ASP A 149 16.91 -4.30 -10.69
CA ASP A 149 16.01 -5.34 -10.18
C ASP A 149 15.17 -4.85 -8.98
N LEU A 150 15.80 -4.18 -8.01
CA LEU A 150 15.08 -3.57 -6.88
C LEU A 150 14.06 -2.51 -7.34
N TYR A 151 14.43 -1.70 -8.33
CA TYR A 151 13.55 -0.69 -8.89
C TYR A 151 12.34 -1.31 -9.59
N LYS A 152 12.54 -2.39 -10.36
CA LYS A 152 11.48 -3.15 -11.00
C LYS A 152 10.50 -3.75 -9.97
N GLN A 153 11.03 -4.30 -8.88
CA GLN A 153 10.21 -4.80 -7.77
C GLN A 153 9.42 -3.66 -7.11
N PHE A 154 10.03 -2.51 -6.91
CA PHE A 154 9.40 -1.32 -6.35
C PHE A 154 8.22 -0.84 -7.21
N GLU A 155 8.43 -0.69 -8.53
CA GLU A 155 7.36 -0.30 -9.46
C GLU A 155 6.23 -1.35 -9.50
N SER A 156 6.58 -2.64 -9.53
CA SER A 156 5.61 -3.74 -9.54
C SER A 156 4.73 -3.73 -8.29
N LYS A 157 5.31 -3.50 -7.10
CA LYS A 157 4.52 -3.43 -5.85
C LYS A 157 3.58 -2.22 -5.83
N GLN A 158 4.05 -1.07 -6.30
CA GLN A 158 3.23 0.13 -6.38
C GLN A 158 2.06 -0.06 -7.36
N GLU A 159 2.30 -0.68 -8.52
CA GLU A 159 1.25 -0.93 -9.50
C GLU A 159 0.25 -1.99 -9.01
N ARG A 160 0.72 -3.06 -8.37
CA ARG A 160 -0.16 -4.06 -7.74
C ARG A 160 -1.10 -3.44 -6.71
N ALA A 161 -0.61 -2.51 -5.90
CA ALA A 161 -1.46 -1.81 -4.93
C ALA A 161 -2.54 -0.97 -5.61
N ARG A 162 -2.22 -0.28 -6.70
CA ARG A 162 -3.21 0.48 -7.48
C ARG A 162 -4.22 -0.43 -8.19
N GLN A 163 -3.77 -1.58 -8.67
CA GLN A 163 -4.68 -2.58 -9.27
C GLN A 163 -5.63 -3.15 -8.21
N PHE A 164 -5.11 -3.43 -7.02
CA PHE A 164 -5.91 -3.90 -5.91
C PHE A 164 -6.93 -2.86 -5.44
N GLU A 165 -6.53 -1.58 -5.34
CA GLU A 165 -7.45 -0.48 -5.04
C GLU A 165 -8.63 -0.41 -6.04
N ARG A 166 -8.33 -0.50 -7.34
CA ARG A 166 -9.36 -0.55 -8.39
C ARG A 166 -10.27 -1.77 -8.25
N ALA A 167 -9.69 -2.95 -8.03
CA ALA A 167 -10.46 -4.18 -7.86
C ALA A 167 -11.41 -4.13 -6.66
N ILE A 168 -11.01 -3.47 -5.55
CA ILE A 168 -11.89 -3.25 -4.40
C ILE A 168 -13.02 -2.28 -4.74
N GLN A 169 -12.72 -1.19 -5.46
CA GLN A 169 -13.73 -0.23 -5.91
C GLN A 169 -14.75 -0.90 -6.83
N ASP A 170 -14.29 -1.70 -7.78
CA ASP A 170 -15.14 -2.46 -8.69
C ASP A 170 -16.02 -3.47 -7.94
N TRP A 171 -15.44 -4.19 -6.97
CA TRP A 171 -16.21 -5.11 -6.13
C TRP A 171 -17.29 -4.37 -5.31
N GLY A 172 -16.95 -3.27 -4.68
CA GLY A 172 -17.90 -2.44 -3.92
C GLY A 172 -19.02 -1.90 -4.81
N TYR A 173 -18.68 -1.47 -6.01
CA TYR A 173 -19.66 -1.02 -7.00
C TYR A 173 -20.60 -2.16 -7.44
N GLN A 174 -20.06 -3.36 -7.75
CA GLN A 174 -20.88 -4.52 -8.12
C GLN A 174 -21.82 -4.95 -7.02
N VAL A 175 -21.37 -4.92 -5.75
CA VAL A 175 -22.22 -5.20 -4.59
C VAL A 175 -23.41 -4.22 -4.52
N LYS A 176 -23.14 -2.93 -4.71
CA LYS A 176 -24.21 -1.91 -4.72
C LYS A 176 -25.20 -2.11 -5.87
N GLN A 177 -24.69 -2.37 -7.08
CA GLN A 177 -25.51 -2.63 -8.25
C GLN A 177 -26.39 -3.86 -8.07
N HIS A 178 -25.85 -4.92 -7.43
CA HIS A 178 -26.62 -6.11 -7.11
C HIS A 178 -27.79 -5.81 -6.14
N VAL A 179 -27.53 -5.07 -5.08
CA VAL A 179 -28.58 -4.69 -4.10
C VAL A 179 -29.62 -3.78 -4.75
N GLN A 180 -29.18 -2.83 -5.57
CA GLN A 180 -30.07 -1.94 -6.31
C GLN A 180 -30.98 -2.71 -7.27
N ALA A 181 -30.45 -3.67 -8.03
CA ALA A 181 -31.24 -4.50 -8.94
C ALA A 181 -32.28 -5.34 -8.19
N LEU A 182 -31.94 -5.84 -7.00
CA LEU A 182 -32.93 -6.52 -6.12
C LEU A 182 -34.01 -5.55 -5.64
N SER A 183 -33.68 -4.30 -5.32
CA SER A 183 -34.64 -3.26 -4.91
C SER A 183 -35.60 -2.91 -6.05
N GLU A 184 -35.08 -2.75 -7.27
CA GLU A 184 -35.91 -2.51 -8.48
C GLU A 184 -36.83 -3.71 -8.77
N LEU A 185 -36.33 -4.95 -8.59
CA LEU A 185 -37.17 -6.15 -8.70
C LEU A 185 -38.30 -6.14 -7.69
N VAL A 186 -38.02 -5.81 -6.44
CA VAL A 186 -39.05 -5.69 -5.38
C VAL A 186 -40.11 -4.67 -5.80
N GLN A 187 -39.72 -3.48 -6.27
CA GLN A 187 -40.67 -2.45 -6.68
C GLN A 187 -41.54 -2.90 -7.86
N SER A 188 -40.92 -3.59 -8.85
CA SER A 188 -41.65 -4.15 -9.98
C SER A 188 -42.65 -5.21 -9.57
N LEU A 189 -42.28 -6.09 -8.65
CA LEU A 189 -43.20 -7.07 -8.10
C LEU A 189 -44.30 -6.44 -7.28
N GLU A 190 -44.03 -5.39 -6.49
CA GLU A 190 -45.07 -4.62 -5.75
C GLU A 190 -46.08 -3.98 -6.68
N SER A 191 -45.66 -3.45 -7.81
CA SER A 191 -46.60 -2.85 -8.79
C SER A 191 -47.56 -3.86 -9.39
N VAL A 192 -47.15 -5.14 -9.48
CA VAL A 192 -47.96 -6.20 -10.10
C VAL A 192 -48.86 -6.92 -9.05
N TYR A 193 -48.35 -7.10 -7.83
CA TYR A 193 -48.99 -7.94 -6.83
C TYR A 193 -49.48 -7.16 -5.59
N GLY A 194 -49.30 -5.83 -5.53
CA GLY A 194 -49.54 -4.99 -4.38
C GLY A 194 -51.00 -4.98 -3.92
N ASP A 195 -51.93 -5.23 -4.84
CA ASP A 195 -53.39 -5.23 -4.56
C ASP A 195 -53.98 -6.62 -4.29
N SER A 196 -53.14 -7.67 -4.24
CA SER A 196 -53.61 -9.05 -4.03
C SER A 196 -53.51 -9.46 -2.55
N ASP A 197 -54.68 -9.77 -1.95
CA ASP A 197 -54.74 -10.40 -0.62
C ASP A 197 -54.36 -11.89 -0.72
N GLY A 198 -53.25 -12.28 -0.07
CA GLY A 198 -52.91 -13.70 -0.02
C GLY A 198 -51.48 -14.06 0.34
N ILE A 199 -51.11 -15.32 0.06
CA ILE A 199 -49.79 -15.91 0.32
C ILE A 199 -48.69 -15.17 -0.45
N GLY A 200 -48.96 -14.67 -1.65
CA GLY A 200 -48.04 -13.87 -2.48
C GLY A 200 -47.63 -12.58 -1.76
N LEU A 201 -48.51 -11.90 -1.08
CA LEU A 201 -48.22 -10.67 -0.35
C LEU A 201 -47.28 -10.89 0.85
N ARG A 202 -47.40 -12.03 1.55
CA ARG A 202 -46.47 -12.38 2.64
C ARG A 202 -45.04 -12.66 2.14
N SER A 203 -44.92 -13.43 1.09
CA SER A 203 -43.63 -13.73 0.44
C SER A 203 -42.95 -12.46 -0.06
N MET A 204 -43.73 -11.56 -0.61
CA MET A 204 -43.27 -10.28 -1.12
C MET A 204 -42.77 -9.36 0.01
N ARG A 205 -43.53 -9.27 1.12
CA ARG A 205 -43.08 -8.50 2.30
C ARG A 205 -41.80 -9.06 2.91
N ALA A 206 -41.66 -10.39 2.94
CA ALA A 206 -40.44 -11.06 3.40
C ALA A 206 -39.24 -10.73 2.49
N PHE A 207 -39.45 -10.74 1.15
CA PHE A 207 -38.41 -10.39 0.20
C PHE A 207 -38.03 -8.90 0.28
N LYS A 208 -39.01 -8.00 0.38
CA LYS A 208 -38.77 -6.57 0.60
C LYS A 208 -37.94 -6.30 1.86
N LYS A 209 -38.29 -6.98 2.95
CA LYS A 209 -37.55 -6.91 4.22
C LYS A 209 -36.10 -7.33 4.06
N LEU A 210 -35.85 -8.45 3.33
CA LEU A 210 -34.49 -8.90 3.02
C LEU A 210 -33.70 -7.82 2.28
N VAL A 211 -34.26 -7.26 1.21
CA VAL A 211 -33.60 -6.24 0.39
C VAL A 211 -33.29 -4.99 1.22
N SER A 212 -34.27 -4.51 2.03
CA SER A 212 -34.05 -3.38 2.94
C SER A 212 -32.95 -3.65 3.98
N GLN A 213 -32.82 -4.88 4.46
CA GLN A 213 -31.73 -5.28 5.36
C GLN A 213 -30.37 -5.32 4.63
N MET A 214 -30.34 -5.76 3.36
CA MET A 214 -29.12 -5.71 2.54
C MET A 214 -28.70 -4.27 2.26
N GLU A 215 -29.60 -3.35 1.99
CA GLU A 215 -29.33 -1.90 1.85
C GLU A 215 -28.77 -1.31 3.15
N ALA A 216 -29.39 -1.61 4.29
CA ALA A 216 -28.94 -1.15 5.60
C ALA A 216 -27.57 -1.71 6.00
N ASN A 217 -27.20 -2.90 5.51
CA ASN A 217 -25.91 -3.53 5.71
C ASN A 217 -24.81 -3.01 4.77
N SER A 218 -24.92 -1.76 4.27
CA SER A 218 -23.91 -1.14 3.43
C SER A 218 -22.49 -1.31 3.99
N MET A 219 -21.60 -1.79 3.14
CA MET A 219 -20.18 -2.05 3.51
C MET A 219 -19.31 -0.81 3.39
N ASP A 220 -19.85 0.32 2.94
CA ASP A 220 -19.08 1.53 2.64
C ASP A 220 -18.22 2.01 3.81
N ASN A 221 -18.82 2.09 5.00
CA ASN A 221 -18.09 2.53 6.20
C ASN A 221 -16.99 1.56 6.61
N LEU A 222 -17.22 0.25 6.44
CA LEU A 222 -16.22 -0.77 6.74
C LEU A 222 -15.09 -0.74 5.70
N LEU A 223 -15.40 -0.64 4.41
CA LEU A 223 -14.41 -0.51 3.36
C LEU A 223 -13.59 0.78 3.53
N GLN A 224 -14.24 1.91 3.84
CA GLN A 224 -13.56 3.18 4.05
C GLN A 224 -12.57 3.09 5.22
N GLY A 225 -13.00 2.59 6.37
CA GLY A 225 -12.18 2.54 7.57
C GLY A 225 -11.09 1.47 7.52
N ALA A 226 -11.44 0.26 7.12
CA ALA A 226 -10.55 -0.89 7.17
C ALA A 226 -9.58 -0.97 5.97
N VAL A 227 -10.01 -0.53 4.78
CA VAL A 227 -9.28 -0.80 3.54
C VAL A 227 -8.82 0.46 2.83
N TYR A 228 -9.72 1.36 2.41
CA TYR A 228 -9.35 2.52 1.58
C TYR A 228 -8.35 3.45 2.26
N ASN A 229 -8.57 3.79 3.52
CA ASN A 229 -7.65 4.64 4.27
C ASN A 229 -6.25 4.02 4.37
N ARG A 230 -6.17 2.69 4.52
CA ARG A 230 -4.90 1.97 4.61
C ARG A 230 -4.19 1.87 3.27
N ILE A 231 -4.90 1.64 2.16
CA ILE A 231 -4.33 1.66 0.81
C ILE A 231 -3.79 3.04 0.46
N GLU A 232 -4.53 4.10 0.78
CA GLU A 232 -4.07 5.46 0.57
C GLU A 232 -2.77 5.75 1.34
N LEU A 233 -2.70 5.36 2.62
CA LEU A 233 -1.49 5.46 3.43
C LEU A 233 -0.35 4.62 2.83
N TYR A 234 -0.64 3.39 2.42
CA TYR A 234 0.34 2.51 1.76
C TYR A 234 0.93 3.16 0.50
N LEU A 235 0.09 3.69 -0.39
CA LEU A 235 0.56 4.36 -1.61
C LEU A 235 1.36 5.65 -1.30
N LYS A 236 1.05 6.35 -0.21
CA LYS A 236 1.82 7.52 0.26
C LYS A 236 3.25 7.15 0.66
N LEU A 237 3.50 5.92 1.17
CA LEU A 237 4.85 5.47 1.53
C LEU A 237 5.81 5.49 0.34
N PHE A 238 5.33 5.22 -0.87
CA PHE A 238 6.14 5.20 -2.09
C PHE A 238 6.59 6.59 -2.57
N LYS A 239 6.00 7.67 -2.06
CA LYS A 239 6.26 9.04 -2.53
C LYS A 239 7.70 9.47 -2.29
N ASN A 240 8.22 9.27 -1.07
CA ASN A 240 9.58 9.69 -0.72
C ASN A 240 10.64 8.85 -1.44
N PRO A 241 10.62 7.51 -1.43
CA PRO A 241 11.56 6.71 -2.21
C PRO A 241 11.54 7.05 -3.70
N THR A 242 10.35 7.28 -4.31
CA THR A 242 10.26 7.70 -5.71
C THR A 242 11.03 9.01 -5.97
N GLN A 243 10.99 9.97 -5.05
CA GLN A 243 11.73 11.23 -5.20
C GLN A 243 13.24 11.03 -5.13
N ILE A 244 13.70 10.16 -4.24
CA ILE A 244 15.12 9.82 -4.08
C ILE A 244 15.62 9.08 -5.34
N ILE A 245 14.87 8.11 -5.83
CA ILE A 245 15.15 7.36 -7.07
C ILE A 245 15.24 8.32 -8.26
N GLN A 246 14.28 9.22 -8.43
CA GLN A 246 14.32 10.22 -9.51
C GLN A 246 15.55 11.12 -9.42
N LYS A 247 16.01 11.44 -8.22
CA LYS A 247 17.20 12.26 -8.01
C LYS A 247 18.46 11.48 -8.31
N ARG A 248 18.56 10.23 -7.85
CA ARG A 248 19.64 9.30 -8.23
C ARG A 248 19.77 9.22 -9.75
N ASN A 249 18.67 9.03 -10.46
CA ASN A 249 18.66 8.90 -11.92
C ASN A 249 19.09 10.20 -12.64
N ARG A 250 18.78 11.37 -12.09
CA ARG A 250 19.31 12.65 -12.62
C ARG A 250 20.80 12.77 -12.42
N LYS A 251 21.33 12.31 -11.28
CA LYS A 251 22.77 12.37 -10.94
C LYS A 251 23.61 11.31 -11.63
N LEU A 252 23.00 10.25 -12.15
CA LEU A 252 23.66 9.22 -12.93
C LEU A 252 24.39 9.81 -14.15
N MET A 253 23.78 10.76 -14.86
CA MET A 253 24.39 11.40 -16.03
C MET A 253 25.66 12.18 -15.65
N ASP A 254 25.65 12.86 -14.51
CA ASP A 254 26.79 13.60 -14.01
C ASP A 254 27.92 12.62 -13.60
N TYR A 255 27.56 11.50 -12.97
CA TYR A 255 28.49 10.45 -12.60
C TYR A 255 29.15 9.81 -13.82
N ASP A 256 28.37 9.43 -14.85
CA ASP A 256 28.89 8.87 -16.09
C ASP A 256 29.84 9.85 -16.78
N ARG A 257 29.50 11.13 -16.79
CA ARG A 257 30.36 12.18 -17.34
C ARG A 257 31.67 12.34 -16.57
N ALA A 258 31.61 12.37 -15.23
CA ALA A 258 32.80 12.44 -14.39
C ALA A 258 33.71 11.24 -14.62
N ARG A 259 33.14 10.02 -14.65
CA ARG A 259 33.86 8.77 -14.91
C ARG A 259 34.53 8.77 -16.29
N HIS A 260 33.83 9.30 -17.30
CA HIS A 260 34.39 9.39 -18.65
C HIS A 260 35.58 10.36 -18.73
N LEU A 261 35.55 11.51 -18.05
CA LEU A 261 36.65 12.46 -17.96
C LEU A 261 37.86 11.83 -17.25
N VAL A 262 37.63 11.18 -16.11
CA VAL A 262 38.71 10.45 -15.39
C VAL A 262 39.34 9.36 -16.26
N ALA A 263 38.51 8.60 -17.01
CA ALA A 263 39.02 7.57 -17.94
C ALA A 263 39.88 8.16 -19.08
N LYS A 264 39.69 9.44 -19.42
CA LYS A 264 40.53 10.18 -20.38
C LYS A 264 41.77 10.83 -19.75
N GLY A 265 41.96 10.71 -18.44
CA GLY A 265 43.02 11.37 -17.70
C GLY A 265 42.75 12.85 -17.38
N GLU A 266 41.53 13.31 -17.60
CA GLU A 266 41.09 14.68 -17.28
C GLU A 266 40.50 14.75 -15.86
N VAL A 267 40.73 15.86 -15.16
CA VAL A 267 40.18 16.08 -13.81
C VAL A 267 38.81 16.75 -13.93
N PRO A 268 37.73 16.13 -13.44
CA PRO A 268 36.42 16.75 -13.42
C PRO A 268 36.41 18.03 -12.57
N ASP A 269 35.57 19.00 -12.92
CA ASP A 269 35.39 20.18 -12.10
C ASP A 269 34.76 19.82 -10.73
N LYS A 270 34.96 20.69 -9.72
CA LYS A 270 34.47 20.43 -8.35
C LYS A 270 32.95 20.24 -8.29
N ALA A 271 32.16 20.89 -9.14
CA ALA A 271 30.72 20.78 -9.17
C ALA A 271 30.28 19.41 -9.73
N LEU A 272 30.91 18.96 -10.80
CA LEU A 272 30.67 17.65 -11.39
C LEU A 272 31.11 16.52 -10.46
N GLN A 273 32.27 16.68 -9.80
CA GLN A 273 32.76 15.71 -8.82
C GLN A 273 31.81 15.59 -7.65
N LYS A 274 31.37 16.69 -7.06
CA LYS A 274 30.36 16.71 -5.98
C LYS A 274 29.03 16.07 -6.43
N SER A 275 28.60 16.30 -7.67
CA SER A 275 27.40 15.68 -8.23
C SER A 275 27.53 14.18 -8.39
N ALA A 276 28.70 13.70 -8.81
CA ALA A 276 29.02 12.28 -8.92
C ALA A 276 29.07 11.61 -7.54
N GLU A 277 29.65 12.24 -6.54
CA GLU A 277 29.66 11.74 -5.15
C GLU A 277 28.23 11.61 -4.58
N VAL A 278 27.37 12.58 -4.88
CA VAL A 278 25.95 12.49 -4.49
C VAL A 278 25.28 11.28 -5.13
N TYR A 279 25.56 10.96 -6.40
CA TYR A 279 25.04 9.75 -7.03
C TYR A 279 25.50 8.49 -6.29
N VAL A 280 26.79 8.36 -6.01
CA VAL A 280 27.35 7.19 -5.31
C VAL A 280 26.69 7.02 -3.94
N SER A 281 26.55 8.11 -3.19
CA SER A 281 25.90 8.11 -1.87
C SER A 281 24.43 7.68 -1.96
N LEU A 282 23.64 8.26 -2.88
CA LEU A 282 22.23 7.90 -3.07
C LEU A 282 22.06 6.47 -3.54
N ASN A 283 22.93 6.00 -4.46
CA ASN A 283 22.87 4.63 -4.96
C ASN A 283 23.16 3.60 -3.86
N ALA A 284 24.22 3.81 -3.08
CA ALA A 284 24.57 2.94 -1.97
C ALA A 284 23.43 2.85 -0.93
N GLN A 285 22.83 3.99 -0.60
CA GLN A 285 21.72 4.01 0.35
C GLN A 285 20.46 3.32 -0.20
N LEU A 286 20.11 3.52 -1.48
CA LEU A 286 18.97 2.84 -2.09
C LEU A 286 19.18 1.33 -2.14
N LEU A 287 20.41 0.86 -2.41
CA LEU A 287 20.74 -0.57 -2.38
C LEU A 287 20.62 -1.17 -0.98
N GLU A 288 20.90 -0.41 0.07
CA GLU A 288 20.77 -0.84 1.46
C GLU A 288 19.32 -0.80 1.95
N GLU A 289 18.57 0.28 1.65
CA GLU A 289 17.26 0.55 2.26
C GLU A 289 16.08 0.00 1.43
N LEU A 290 16.18 -0.08 0.09
CA LEU A 290 15.07 -0.58 -0.74
C LEU A 290 14.66 -2.02 -0.40
N PRO A 291 15.57 -2.99 -0.17
CA PRO A 291 15.18 -4.35 0.22
C PRO A 291 14.36 -4.37 1.51
N VAL A 292 14.76 -3.59 2.52
CA VAL A 292 14.05 -3.48 3.79
C VAL A 292 12.67 -2.85 3.58
N PHE A 293 12.61 -1.75 2.81
CA PHE A 293 11.36 -1.10 2.44
C PHE A 293 10.41 -2.05 1.70
N LEU A 294 10.92 -2.82 0.73
CA LEU A 294 10.14 -3.77 -0.04
C LEU A 294 9.58 -4.90 0.83
N ASN A 295 10.32 -5.38 1.82
CA ASN A 295 9.84 -6.39 2.76
C ASN A 295 8.75 -5.83 3.68
N LEU A 296 9.00 -4.70 4.33
CA LEU A 296 8.03 -4.06 5.22
C LEU A 296 6.72 -3.67 4.50
N THR A 297 6.84 -3.17 3.28
CA THR A 297 5.66 -2.85 2.48
C THR A 297 4.91 -4.09 2.01
N ASN A 298 5.60 -5.23 1.81
CA ASN A 298 4.94 -6.49 1.52
C ASN A 298 4.09 -6.97 2.70
N ASP A 299 4.64 -6.94 3.90
CA ASP A 299 3.93 -7.35 5.11
C ASP A 299 2.71 -6.45 5.36
N TYR A 300 2.89 -5.14 5.19
CA TYR A 300 1.78 -4.21 5.33
C TYR A 300 0.69 -4.42 4.26
N PHE A 301 1.08 -4.73 3.02
CA PHE A 301 0.11 -5.02 1.96
C PHE A 301 -0.68 -6.31 2.24
N ASN A 302 -0.05 -7.35 2.77
CA ASN A 302 -0.72 -8.57 3.20
C ASN A 302 -1.79 -8.28 4.27
N ILE A 303 -1.48 -7.42 5.25
CA ILE A 303 -2.46 -7.00 6.27
C ILE A 303 -3.68 -6.33 5.61
N ILE A 304 -3.48 -5.50 4.58
CA ILE A 304 -4.60 -4.86 3.86
C ILE A 304 -5.44 -5.91 3.11
N ILE A 305 -4.83 -6.92 2.50
CA ILE A 305 -5.53 -8.02 1.84
C ILE A 305 -6.35 -8.82 2.85
N ASP A 306 -5.78 -9.14 4.00
CA ASP A 306 -6.46 -9.87 5.06
C ASP A 306 -7.68 -9.10 5.58
N GLU A 307 -7.55 -7.80 5.83
CA GLU A 307 -8.67 -6.94 6.24
C GLU A 307 -9.78 -6.89 5.17
N PHE A 308 -9.43 -6.80 3.89
CA PHE A 308 -10.40 -6.85 2.81
C PHE A 308 -11.12 -8.20 2.77
N THR A 309 -10.40 -9.30 2.95
CA THR A 309 -10.96 -10.65 3.01
C THR A 309 -11.95 -10.79 4.18
N VAL A 310 -11.64 -10.21 5.35
CA VAL A 310 -12.54 -10.16 6.50
C VAL A 310 -13.81 -9.36 6.18
N VAL A 311 -13.68 -8.23 5.49
CA VAL A 311 -14.83 -7.43 5.05
C VAL A 311 -15.71 -8.23 4.09
N GLN A 312 -15.14 -8.88 3.07
CA GLN A 312 -15.89 -9.74 2.15
C GLN A 312 -16.58 -10.91 2.87
N ALA A 313 -15.85 -11.63 3.72
CA ALA A 313 -16.40 -12.74 4.49
C ALA A 313 -17.56 -12.30 5.40
N THR A 314 -17.46 -11.10 5.98
CA THR A 314 -18.50 -10.52 6.82
C THR A 314 -19.74 -10.18 6.00
N TYR A 315 -19.57 -9.59 4.82
CA TYR A 315 -20.67 -9.32 3.89
C TYR A 315 -21.38 -10.60 3.48
N TRP A 316 -20.67 -11.59 2.98
CA TRP A 316 -21.27 -12.83 2.53
C TRP A 316 -21.92 -13.64 3.65
N ARG A 317 -21.35 -13.58 4.86
CA ARG A 317 -21.97 -14.22 6.04
C ARG A 317 -23.31 -13.57 6.38
N LYS A 318 -23.38 -12.24 6.42
CA LYS A 318 -24.64 -11.52 6.65
C LYS A 318 -25.65 -11.81 5.55
N THR A 319 -25.27 -11.66 4.30
CA THR A 319 -26.12 -11.95 3.13
C THR A 319 -26.66 -13.37 3.19
N LYS A 320 -25.83 -14.37 3.52
CA LYS A 320 -26.26 -15.76 3.68
C LYS A 320 -27.33 -15.91 4.79
N VAL A 321 -27.18 -15.22 5.89
CA VAL A 321 -28.15 -15.27 6.99
C VAL A 321 -29.48 -14.67 6.54
N GLU A 322 -29.48 -13.55 5.86
CA GLU A 322 -30.70 -12.90 5.35
C GLU A 322 -31.44 -13.79 4.34
N TRP A 323 -30.71 -14.37 3.37
CA TRP A 323 -31.32 -15.32 2.42
C TRP A 323 -31.86 -16.56 3.10
N LYS A 324 -31.16 -17.10 4.12
CA LYS A 324 -31.65 -18.23 4.90
C LYS A 324 -32.92 -17.88 5.67
N THR A 325 -33.01 -16.68 6.24
CA THR A 325 -34.20 -16.20 6.93
C THR A 325 -35.39 -16.11 5.97
N LEU A 326 -35.16 -15.56 4.76
CA LEU A 326 -36.18 -15.50 3.72
C LEU A 326 -36.74 -16.91 3.39
N THR A 327 -35.83 -17.92 3.20
CA THR A 327 -36.25 -19.28 2.86
C THR A 327 -37.09 -19.95 3.95
N ILE A 328 -36.93 -19.54 5.21
CA ILE A 328 -37.75 -20.01 6.34
C ILE A 328 -39.13 -19.31 6.37
N GLU A 329 -39.18 -18.03 6.04
CA GLU A 329 -40.37 -17.22 6.02
C GLU A 329 -41.28 -17.51 4.80
N LEU A 330 -40.72 -18.10 3.73
CA LEU A 330 -41.48 -18.48 2.55
C LEU A 330 -42.33 -19.74 2.80
N PRO A 331 -43.55 -19.79 2.24
CA PRO A 331 -44.49 -20.89 2.46
C PRO A 331 -44.11 -22.24 1.77
N PHE A 332 -42.96 -22.24 1.07
CA PHE A 332 -42.42 -23.47 0.44
C PHE A 332 -41.82 -24.34 1.52
N GLY A 333 -42.63 -25.22 2.11
CA GLY A 333 -42.33 -26.04 3.27
C GLY A 333 -40.94 -26.69 3.26
N LYS A 334 -40.52 -27.20 4.41
CA LYS A 334 -39.19 -27.77 4.72
C LYS A 334 -38.74 -28.94 3.81
N GLU A 335 -39.56 -29.36 2.85
CA GLU A 335 -39.36 -30.55 2.00
C GLU A 335 -38.76 -30.25 0.63
N HIS A 336 -38.64 -28.98 0.22
CA HIS A 336 -38.05 -28.65 -1.09
C HIS A 336 -36.52 -28.61 -1.03
N THR A 337 -35.91 -29.67 -1.53
CA THR A 337 -34.46 -29.68 -1.80
C THR A 337 -34.15 -28.70 -2.95
N TRP A 338 -32.92 -28.15 -2.98
CA TRP A 338 -32.44 -27.30 -4.08
C TRP A 338 -32.72 -27.91 -5.47
N LYS A 339 -32.59 -29.24 -5.61
CA LYS A 339 -32.90 -29.94 -6.86
C LYS A 339 -34.36 -29.81 -7.26
N SER A 340 -35.31 -29.88 -6.32
CA SER A 340 -36.74 -29.68 -6.59
C SER A 340 -37.00 -28.26 -7.08
N ILE A 341 -36.46 -27.25 -6.38
CA ILE A 341 -36.58 -25.84 -6.77
C ILE A 341 -36.02 -25.59 -8.18
N GLN A 342 -34.85 -26.15 -8.51
CA GLN A 342 -34.23 -26.05 -9.82
C GLN A 342 -35.05 -26.75 -10.91
N THR A 343 -35.63 -27.92 -10.61
CA THR A 343 -36.51 -28.65 -11.52
C THR A 343 -37.76 -27.84 -11.83
N ASP A 344 -38.40 -27.27 -10.81
CA ASP A 344 -39.61 -26.47 -10.94
C ASP A 344 -39.34 -25.17 -11.71
N TYR A 345 -38.20 -24.53 -11.44
CA TYR A 345 -37.73 -23.37 -12.16
C TYR A 345 -37.53 -23.67 -13.65
N ASN A 346 -36.83 -24.74 -13.96
CA ASN A 346 -36.57 -25.16 -15.36
C ASN A 346 -37.86 -25.54 -16.09
N ALA A 347 -38.81 -26.20 -15.40
CA ALA A 347 -40.13 -26.53 -15.97
C ALA A 347 -40.95 -25.24 -16.24
N ASN A 348 -40.92 -24.28 -15.35
CA ASN A 348 -41.63 -22.99 -15.54
C ASN A 348 -41.01 -22.16 -16.66
N ILE A 349 -39.69 -22.10 -16.80
CA ILE A 349 -38.99 -21.44 -17.92
C ILE A 349 -39.38 -22.08 -19.26
N LYS A 350 -39.33 -23.42 -19.35
CA LYS A 350 -39.77 -24.11 -20.58
C LYS A 350 -41.22 -23.77 -20.93
N ARG A 351 -42.12 -23.72 -19.94
CA ARG A 351 -43.53 -23.35 -20.15
C ARG A 351 -43.68 -21.92 -20.64
N LEU A 352 -42.91 -20.99 -20.07
CA LEU A 352 -42.90 -19.59 -20.53
C LEU A 352 -42.34 -19.45 -21.94
N GLN A 353 -41.26 -20.16 -22.25
CA GLN A 353 -40.68 -20.19 -23.62
C GLN A 353 -41.69 -20.72 -24.62
N SER A 354 -42.35 -21.86 -24.33
CA SER A 354 -43.39 -22.40 -25.22
C SER A 354 -44.53 -21.42 -25.43
N ARG A 355 -45.00 -20.71 -24.41
CA ARG A 355 -45.99 -19.65 -24.53
C ARG A 355 -45.54 -18.47 -25.38
N MET A 356 -44.30 -18.04 -25.18
CA MET A 356 -43.71 -16.97 -26.02
C MET A 356 -43.61 -17.39 -27.48
N ASP A 357 -43.26 -18.66 -27.74
CA ASP A 357 -43.21 -19.18 -29.12
C ASP A 357 -44.60 -19.31 -29.73
N GLU A 358 -45.63 -19.68 -28.97
CA GLU A 358 -47.04 -19.65 -29.40
C GLU A 358 -47.48 -18.23 -29.74
N ILE A 359 -47.11 -17.22 -28.94
CA ILE A 359 -47.42 -15.81 -29.18
C ILE A 359 -46.70 -15.33 -30.47
N LYS A 360 -45.44 -15.73 -30.69
CA LYS A 360 -44.66 -15.38 -31.87
C LYS A 360 -45.20 -16.05 -33.15
N SER A 361 -45.77 -17.25 -33.02
CA SER A 361 -46.31 -18.01 -34.14
C SER A 361 -47.70 -17.57 -34.59
N LYS A 362 -48.44 -16.75 -33.83
CA LYS A 362 -49.71 -16.20 -34.25
C LYS A 362 -49.52 -15.12 -35.29
N PRO A 363 -50.35 -15.15 -36.40
CA PRO A 363 -50.28 -14.08 -37.39
C PRO A 363 -50.61 -12.73 -36.73
N ARG A 364 -49.74 -11.74 -36.98
CA ARG A 364 -49.96 -10.38 -36.47
C ARG A 364 -51.09 -9.69 -37.23
N ASP A 365 -52.02 -9.12 -36.50
CA ASP A 365 -52.97 -8.18 -37.07
C ASP A 365 -52.21 -6.92 -37.56
N PRO A 366 -52.48 -6.39 -38.76
CA PRO A 366 -51.71 -5.28 -39.31
C PRO A 366 -51.86 -3.93 -38.59
N HIS A 367 -52.71 -3.85 -37.56
CA HIS A 367 -53.01 -2.60 -36.88
C HIS A 367 -52.29 -2.41 -35.51
N ASP A 368 -51.48 -3.36 -35.05
CA ASP A 368 -50.81 -3.29 -33.72
C ASP A 368 -49.29 -3.14 -33.83
N SER A 369 -48.83 -2.02 -34.41
CA SER A 369 -47.39 -1.79 -34.64
C SER A 369 -46.67 -1.01 -33.53
N GLY A 370 -47.30 -0.70 -32.39
CA GLY A 370 -46.77 0.27 -31.42
C GLY A 370 -45.98 -0.31 -30.20
N TYR A 371 -46.23 -1.55 -29.78
CA TYR A 371 -45.77 -2.02 -28.50
C TYR A 371 -44.60 -3.02 -28.46
N PHE A 372 -44.08 -3.46 -29.63
CA PHE A 372 -43.13 -4.59 -29.66
C PHE A 372 -41.64 -4.22 -29.83
N GLN A 373 -41.30 -2.94 -29.97
CA GLN A 373 -39.87 -2.57 -30.09
C GLN A 373 -39.09 -2.58 -28.76
N GLU A 374 -39.78 -2.49 -27.62
CA GLU A 374 -39.11 -2.55 -26.30
C GLU A 374 -38.81 -3.98 -25.81
N PHE A 375 -39.63 -4.98 -26.23
CA PHE A 375 -39.40 -6.38 -25.81
C PHE A 375 -38.25 -7.09 -26.53
N SER A 376 -37.91 -6.64 -27.73
CA SER A 376 -36.80 -7.22 -28.52
C SER A 376 -35.40 -6.93 -27.90
N LYS A 377 -35.27 -5.85 -27.13
CA LYS A 377 -34.01 -5.52 -26.42
C LYS A 377 -33.84 -6.34 -25.12
N ALA A 378 -34.91 -6.81 -24.51
CA ALA A 378 -34.84 -7.63 -23.30
C ALA A 378 -34.48 -9.10 -23.61
N SER A 379 -34.80 -9.64 -24.80
CA SER A 379 -34.51 -11.03 -25.16
C SER A 379 -33.02 -11.28 -25.52
N SER A 380 -32.26 -10.25 -25.85
CA SER A 380 -30.81 -10.40 -26.08
C SER A 380 -30.00 -10.54 -24.80
N PHE A 381 -30.60 -10.22 -23.63
CA PHE A 381 -29.95 -10.35 -22.32
C PHE A 381 -30.02 -11.77 -21.74
N THR A 382 -30.97 -12.60 -22.20
CA THR A 382 -31.14 -13.98 -21.70
C THR A 382 -30.32 -15.01 -22.48
N SER A 383 -29.84 -14.71 -23.68
CA SER A 383 -29.06 -15.67 -24.48
C SER A 383 -27.58 -15.77 -24.07
N SER A 384 -27.07 -14.82 -23.28
CA SER A 384 -25.69 -14.84 -22.80
C SER A 384 -25.47 -15.64 -21.50
N PHE A 385 -26.55 -16.17 -20.90
CA PHE A 385 -26.48 -16.91 -19.63
C PHE A 385 -26.52 -18.44 -19.80
N THR A 386 -26.67 -18.98 -21.00
CA THR A 386 -26.84 -20.42 -21.22
C THR A 386 -25.61 -21.18 -21.73
N ASP A 387 -24.49 -20.50 -21.99
CA ASP A 387 -23.29 -21.13 -22.59
C ASP A 387 -22.06 -21.17 -21.68
N ASN A 388 -22.23 -21.36 -20.35
CA ASN A 388 -21.10 -21.67 -19.46
C ASN A 388 -21.47 -22.71 -18.40
N ASP A 389 -21.84 -23.92 -18.87
CA ASP A 389 -21.88 -25.12 -18.01
C ASP A 389 -20.61 -25.94 -18.21
N SER A 390 -19.60 -25.63 -17.42
CA SER A 390 -18.56 -26.61 -17.03
C SER A 390 -17.84 -26.16 -15.76
N PHE A 391 -18.53 -26.28 -14.63
CA PHE A 391 -17.89 -26.33 -13.32
C PHE A 391 -18.05 -27.72 -12.72
N ASN A 392 -17.21 -28.66 -13.20
CA ASN A 392 -16.94 -29.92 -12.54
C ASN A 392 -15.57 -29.81 -11.87
N GLY A 393 -15.56 -29.47 -10.57
CA GLY A 393 -14.41 -29.63 -9.70
C GLY A 393 -14.82 -30.42 -8.46
N PRO A 394 -14.06 -31.45 -8.03
CA PRO A 394 -14.47 -32.32 -6.94
C PRO A 394 -14.33 -31.67 -5.58
N LEU A 395 -15.38 -31.73 -4.79
CA LEU A 395 -15.38 -31.52 -3.34
C LEU A 395 -14.51 -32.57 -2.66
N HIS A 396 -13.32 -32.20 -2.20
CA HIS A 396 -12.60 -32.98 -1.20
C HIS A 396 -13.06 -32.61 0.20
N GLN A 397 -13.63 -33.64 0.87
CA GLN A 397 -13.80 -33.69 2.31
C GLN A 397 -12.43 -33.62 3.01
N LYS A 398 -12.27 -32.67 3.90
CA LYS A 398 -11.76 -32.88 5.27
C LYS A 398 -12.11 -31.66 6.10
#